data_4aaa483f2ca35695d156678815742871
#
_entry.id   4aaa483f2ca35695d156678815742871
#
_cell.length_a   1.000
_cell.length_b   1.000
_cell.length_c   1.000
_cell.angle_alpha   90.00
_cell.angle_beta   90.00
_cell.angle_gamma   90.00
#
_symmetry.space_group_name_H-M   'P 1'
#
loop_
_entity.id
_entity.type
_entity.pdbx_description
1 polymer ?
#
loop_
_entity_poly.entity_id
_entity_poly.type
_entity_poly.pdbx_seq_one_letter_code
_entity_poly.pdbx_strand_id
1 'polypeptide(L)'
;GSDGIVLIMPSETCDAKMRVFGADGSESFTAGNTIRCVGKYLYETGRVRKEKMTIEIGGAGKDLQLYLWDSSVFSVQVDMGKPEFAPERVPVKLDGERVIDREVFLAGENRRICCLSMGNPHMVQFVDDLARIHLENVGPQIETDPLFPERVTASFATILERNIIKMRVWERGIGETEACGTGACAAAVAAVEMGLCDRDTDISVRL
;
A
#
# COMPACT_ATOMS: atom_id res chain seq x y z
N GLY A 1 -4.42 23.81 1.09
CA GLY A 1 -3.57 23.20 2.12
C GLY A 1 -2.85 21.97 1.56
N SER A 2 -2.02 21.34 2.37
CA SER A 2 -1.36 20.09 2.03
C SER A 2 -2.09 18.93 2.72
N ASP A 3 -1.92 17.71 2.19
CA ASP A 3 -2.49 16.49 2.78
C ASP A 3 -1.81 16.08 4.08
N GLY A 4 -0.64 16.66 4.37
CA GLY A 4 0.11 16.40 5.59
C GLY A 4 1.50 17.04 5.59
N ILE A 5 2.29 16.71 6.60
CA ILE A 5 3.67 17.17 6.78
C ILE A 5 4.61 16.00 7.05
N VAL A 6 5.83 16.09 6.51
CA VAL A 6 6.89 15.12 6.75
C VAL A 6 8.03 15.79 7.50
N LEU A 7 8.38 15.24 8.65
CA LEU A 7 9.56 15.65 9.40
C LEU A 7 10.71 14.70 9.05
N ILE A 8 11.84 15.25 8.61
CA ILE A 8 13.08 14.51 8.35
C ILE A 8 14.07 14.87 9.44
N MET A 9 14.55 13.87 10.17
CA MET A 9 15.37 14.01 11.37
C MET A 9 16.60 13.09 11.30
N PRO A 10 17.63 13.34 12.10
CA PRO A 10 18.71 12.38 12.33
C PRO A 10 18.18 11.07 12.91
N SER A 11 18.81 9.95 12.57
CA SER A 11 18.61 8.64 13.19
C SER A 11 19.91 8.14 13.79
N GLU A 12 19.82 7.36 14.85
CA GLU A 12 21.00 6.72 15.48
C GLU A 12 21.38 5.40 14.79
N THR A 13 20.44 4.80 14.05
CA THR A 13 20.57 3.46 13.47
C THR A 13 20.44 3.42 11.95
N CYS A 14 19.86 4.47 11.35
CA CYS A 14 19.59 4.58 9.92
C CYS A 14 20.23 5.84 9.33
N ASP A 15 20.20 5.98 8.01
CA ASP A 15 20.73 7.18 7.33
C ASP A 15 19.90 8.45 7.62
N ALA A 16 18.61 8.27 7.88
CA ALA A 16 17.70 9.31 8.34
C ALA A 16 16.50 8.70 9.05
N LYS A 17 15.75 9.54 9.75
CA LYS A 17 14.44 9.22 10.35
C LYS A 17 13.37 10.11 9.75
N MET A 18 12.20 9.56 9.49
CA MET A 18 11.05 10.33 9.07
C MET A 18 9.84 10.10 9.99
N ARG A 19 9.02 11.15 10.15
CA ARG A 19 7.69 11.07 10.73
C ARG A 19 6.71 11.75 9.78
N VAL A 20 5.53 11.18 9.62
CA VAL A 20 4.51 11.66 8.69
C VAL A 20 3.24 11.96 9.48
N PHE A 21 2.70 13.15 9.31
CA PHE A 21 1.48 13.58 9.97
C PHE A 21 0.45 13.99 8.93
N GLY A 22 -0.76 13.47 9.04
CA GLY A 22 -1.90 13.88 8.25
C GLY A 22 -2.39 15.30 8.58
N ALA A 23 -3.29 15.83 7.78
CA ALA A 23 -3.91 17.13 7.99
C ALA A 23 -4.72 17.21 9.31
N ASP A 24 -5.17 16.07 9.82
CA ASP A 24 -5.86 15.91 11.10
C ASP A 24 -4.93 15.80 12.31
N GLY A 25 -3.60 15.83 12.08
CA GLY A 25 -2.56 15.66 13.08
C GLY A 25 -2.25 14.22 13.48
N SER A 26 -2.93 13.23 12.90
CA SER A 26 -2.61 11.82 13.13
C SER A 26 -1.25 11.45 12.54
N GLU A 27 -0.47 10.61 13.22
CA GLU A 27 0.80 10.10 12.73
C GLU A 27 0.59 8.82 11.93
N SER A 28 1.20 8.76 10.74
CA SER A 28 1.21 7.56 9.88
C SER A 28 2.56 6.85 9.98
N PHE A 29 2.52 5.54 10.18
CA PHE A 29 3.70 4.67 10.21
C PHE A 29 3.93 3.90 8.90
N THR A 30 3.05 4.07 7.93
CA THR A 30 3.15 3.48 6.59
C THR A 30 3.02 4.59 5.54
N ALA A 31 4.11 4.87 4.83
CA ALA A 31 4.14 5.99 3.90
C ALA A 31 4.96 5.62 2.65
N GLY A 32 4.48 4.65 1.87
CA GLY A 32 5.18 4.13 0.68
C GLY A 32 5.56 5.20 -0.35
N ASN A 33 4.65 6.13 -0.64
CA ASN A 33 4.94 7.24 -1.55
C ASN A 33 5.88 8.25 -0.90
N THR A 34 5.61 8.62 0.34
CA THR A 34 6.35 9.64 1.07
C THR A 34 7.81 9.25 1.29
N ILE A 35 8.10 7.99 1.65
CA ILE A 35 9.47 7.54 1.88
C ILE A 35 10.30 7.59 0.60
N ARG A 36 9.70 7.35 -0.58
CA ARG A 36 10.38 7.50 -1.87
C ARG A 36 10.74 8.95 -2.14
N CYS A 37 9.83 9.89 -1.85
CA CYS A 37 10.10 11.32 -1.96
C CYS A 37 11.21 11.76 -0.99
N VAL A 38 11.22 11.25 0.25
CA VAL A 38 12.27 11.52 1.23
C VAL A 38 13.62 10.99 0.75
N GLY A 39 13.69 9.77 0.22
CA GLY A 39 14.90 9.20 -0.33
C GLY A 39 15.49 10.05 -1.46
N LYS A 40 14.65 10.46 -2.42
CA LYS A 40 15.04 11.39 -3.50
C LYS A 40 15.54 12.73 -2.93
N TYR A 41 14.80 13.33 -2.02
CA TYR A 41 15.16 14.61 -1.40
C TYR A 41 16.51 14.54 -0.68
N LEU A 42 16.76 13.50 0.12
CA LEU A 42 18.00 13.33 0.85
C LEU A 42 19.20 13.21 -0.09
N TYR A 43 19.05 12.48 -1.18
CA TYR A 43 20.10 12.29 -2.18
C TYR A 43 20.37 13.60 -2.94
N GLU A 44 19.35 14.22 -3.54
CA GLU A 44 19.49 15.40 -4.39
C GLU A 44 19.95 16.66 -3.62
N THR A 45 19.59 16.76 -2.33
CA THR A 45 20.12 17.83 -1.46
C THR A 45 21.51 17.54 -0.91
N GLY A 46 22.09 16.37 -1.21
CA GLY A 46 23.42 15.96 -0.74
C GLY A 46 23.51 15.64 0.75
N ARG A 47 22.36 15.50 1.44
CA ARG A 47 22.31 15.11 2.86
C ARG A 47 22.72 13.66 3.08
N VAL A 48 22.33 12.78 2.16
CA VAL A 48 22.75 11.38 2.10
C VAL A 48 23.20 11.10 0.67
N ARG A 49 24.49 10.78 0.47
CA ARG A 49 25.09 10.56 -0.85
C ARG A 49 25.29 9.06 -1.12
N LYS A 50 24.24 8.28 -0.90
CA LYS A 50 24.22 6.83 -1.12
C LYS A 50 23.01 6.47 -1.97
N GLU A 51 23.19 5.61 -2.96
CA GLU A 51 22.09 5.06 -3.75
C GLU A 51 21.29 4.01 -2.98
N LYS A 52 21.95 3.33 -2.04
CA LYS A 52 21.30 2.45 -1.04
C LYS A 52 21.27 3.18 0.28
N MET A 53 20.09 3.38 0.84
CA MET A 53 19.92 4.03 2.12
C MET A 53 18.81 3.37 2.94
N THR A 54 18.90 3.51 4.24
CA THR A 54 17.87 3.04 5.18
C THR A 54 17.25 4.22 5.87
N ILE A 55 15.91 4.30 5.86
CA ILE A 55 15.14 5.37 6.52
C ILE A 55 14.30 4.76 7.64
N GLU A 56 14.45 5.32 8.84
CA GLU A 56 13.64 4.92 10.00
C GLU A 56 12.25 5.55 9.91
N ILE A 57 11.20 4.72 10.03
CA ILE A 57 9.80 5.12 10.18
C ILE A 57 9.10 4.19 11.17
N GLY A 58 8.35 4.73 12.13
CA GLY A 58 7.63 3.93 13.14
C GLY A 58 8.54 3.03 13.98
N GLY A 59 9.81 3.40 14.16
CA GLY A 59 10.80 2.61 14.89
C GLY A 59 11.44 1.45 14.11
N ALA A 60 11.12 1.30 12.82
CA ALA A 60 11.71 0.28 11.95
C ALA A 60 12.47 0.94 10.79
N GLY A 61 13.62 0.37 10.41
CA GLY A 61 14.37 0.75 9.21
C GLY A 61 13.70 0.18 7.95
N LYS A 62 13.58 1.01 6.92
CA LYS A 62 13.14 0.62 5.58
C LYS A 62 14.26 0.84 4.59
N ASP A 63 14.60 -0.19 3.84
CA ASP A 63 15.66 -0.14 2.84
C ASP A 63 15.14 0.42 1.52
N LEU A 64 15.89 1.38 0.98
CA LEU A 64 15.64 2.01 -0.31
C LEU A 64 16.81 1.76 -1.25
N GLN A 65 16.49 1.50 -2.52
CA GLN A 65 17.44 1.56 -3.64
C GLN A 65 17.01 2.68 -4.58
N LEU A 66 17.89 3.66 -4.78
CA LEU A 66 17.69 4.74 -5.74
C LEU A 66 18.29 4.36 -7.08
N TYR A 67 17.59 4.70 -8.15
CA TYR A 67 18.06 4.55 -9.51
C TYR A 67 18.23 5.95 -10.12
N LEU A 68 19.40 6.21 -10.69
CA LEU A 68 19.79 7.51 -11.19
C LEU A 68 19.71 7.56 -12.72
N TRP A 69 19.32 8.71 -13.23
CA TRP A 69 19.43 9.09 -14.62
C TRP A 69 19.96 10.52 -14.69
N ASP A 70 21.08 10.73 -15.41
CA ASP A 70 21.74 12.03 -15.54
C ASP A 70 21.93 12.77 -14.19
N SER A 71 22.48 12.04 -13.19
CA SER A 71 22.73 12.51 -11.82
C SER A 71 21.48 12.87 -10.99
N SER A 72 20.29 12.67 -11.51
CA SER A 72 19.01 12.86 -10.81
C SER A 72 18.37 11.52 -10.43
N VAL A 73 17.64 11.46 -9.33
CA VAL A 73 16.91 10.26 -8.94
C VAL A 73 15.69 10.09 -9.84
N PHE A 74 15.75 9.06 -10.68
CA PHE A 74 14.70 8.69 -11.62
C PHE A 74 13.62 7.79 -10.96
N SER A 75 14.04 6.82 -10.15
CA SER A 75 13.15 5.87 -9.50
C SER A 75 13.68 5.49 -8.12
N VAL A 76 12.77 5.09 -7.24
CA VAL A 76 13.10 4.60 -5.89
C VAL A 76 12.36 3.31 -5.62
N GLN A 77 13.11 2.26 -5.35
CA GLN A 77 12.59 0.98 -4.86
C GLN A 77 12.60 1.00 -3.33
N VAL A 78 11.56 0.47 -2.71
CA VAL A 78 11.42 0.36 -1.25
C VAL A 78 11.08 -1.07 -0.89
N ASP A 79 11.78 -1.62 0.11
CA ASP A 79 11.37 -2.89 0.71
C ASP A 79 10.15 -2.67 1.60
N MET A 80 8.99 -3.15 1.15
CA MET A 80 7.73 -3.04 1.88
C MET A 80 7.57 -4.08 2.98
N GLY A 81 8.50 -5.05 3.08
CA GLY A 81 8.44 -6.16 4.03
C GLY A 81 7.52 -7.29 3.58
N LYS A 82 7.14 -8.13 4.53
CA LYS A 82 6.30 -9.31 4.29
C LYS A 82 4.83 -9.01 4.53
N PRO A 83 3.92 -9.59 3.71
CA PRO A 83 2.48 -9.50 3.99
C PRO A 83 2.11 -10.30 5.24
N GLU A 84 1.10 -9.80 5.96
CA GLU A 84 0.46 -10.50 7.06
C GLU A 84 -0.95 -10.93 6.64
N PHE A 85 -1.35 -12.16 6.97
CA PHE A 85 -2.63 -12.73 6.53
C PHE A 85 -3.57 -13.09 7.67
N ALA A 86 -3.06 -13.26 8.88
CA ALA A 86 -3.88 -13.65 10.03
C ALA A 86 -4.99 -12.61 10.27
N PRO A 87 -6.28 -13.00 10.26
CA PRO A 87 -7.41 -12.06 10.35
C PRO A 87 -7.32 -11.09 11.52
N GLU A 88 -6.86 -11.53 12.67
CA GLU A 88 -6.65 -10.70 13.85
C GLU A 88 -5.54 -9.66 13.67
N ARG A 89 -4.58 -9.89 12.78
CA ARG A 89 -3.46 -8.99 12.48
C ARG A 89 -3.70 -8.13 11.25
N VAL A 90 -4.70 -8.50 10.43
CA VAL A 90 -5.23 -7.68 9.34
C VAL A 90 -6.30 -6.71 9.81
N PRO A 91 -6.74 -6.76 11.00
CA PRO A 91 -8.00 -6.55 11.72
C PRO A 91 -9.25 -6.71 10.83
N VAL A 92 -9.57 -7.98 10.52
CA VAL A 92 -10.82 -8.34 9.83
C VAL A 92 -11.60 -9.39 10.64
N LYS A 93 -12.91 -9.19 10.82
CA LYS A 93 -13.79 -10.08 11.59
C LYS A 93 -14.29 -11.23 10.73
N LEU A 94 -13.39 -12.08 10.31
CA LEU A 94 -13.67 -13.34 9.59
C LEU A 94 -12.88 -14.47 10.22
N ASP A 95 -13.52 -15.63 10.31
CA ASP A 95 -12.87 -16.83 10.84
C ASP A 95 -11.92 -17.46 9.81
N GLY A 96 -10.91 -18.18 10.32
CA GLY A 96 -9.95 -18.93 9.53
C GLY A 96 -8.52 -18.38 9.68
N GLU A 97 -7.58 -19.02 9.05
CA GLU A 97 -6.17 -18.62 9.11
C GLU A 97 -5.84 -17.46 8.13
N ARG A 98 -6.59 -17.39 7.04
CA ARG A 98 -6.38 -16.42 5.95
C ARG A 98 -7.70 -16.12 5.25
N VAL A 99 -7.82 -14.91 4.73
CA VAL A 99 -8.97 -14.49 3.91
C VAL A 99 -8.49 -14.33 2.46
N ILE A 100 -8.57 -15.41 1.69
CA ILE A 100 -8.19 -15.44 0.28
C ILE A 100 -9.38 -15.93 -0.53
N ASP A 101 -9.82 -15.13 -1.49
CA ASP A 101 -10.97 -15.41 -2.38
C ASP A 101 -12.24 -15.83 -1.60
N ARG A 102 -12.47 -15.17 -0.47
CA ARG A 102 -13.59 -15.46 0.44
C ARG A 102 -14.84 -14.71 0.02
N GLU A 103 -15.95 -15.43 -0.11
CA GLU A 103 -17.25 -14.81 -0.34
C GLU A 103 -17.79 -14.18 0.96
N VAL A 104 -18.20 -12.91 0.89
CA VAL A 104 -18.79 -12.13 1.97
C VAL A 104 -19.87 -11.21 1.41
N PHE A 105 -20.90 -10.90 2.23
CA PHE A 105 -21.84 -9.84 1.90
C PHE A 105 -21.26 -8.50 2.40
N LEU A 106 -20.97 -7.58 1.49
CA LEU A 106 -20.26 -6.35 1.79
C LEU A 106 -20.70 -5.23 0.85
N ALA A 107 -21.03 -4.07 1.39
CA ALA A 107 -21.56 -2.92 0.65
C ALA A 107 -22.73 -3.29 -0.30
N GLY A 108 -23.69 -4.07 0.24
CA GLY A 108 -24.96 -4.37 -0.41
C GLY A 108 -24.97 -5.53 -1.42
N GLU A 109 -23.84 -6.23 -1.63
CA GLU A 109 -23.76 -7.37 -2.54
C GLU A 109 -22.77 -8.45 -2.06
N ASN A 110 -22.88 -9.67 -2.62
CA ASN A 110 -21.89 -10.71 -2.39
C ASN A 110 -20.61 -10.41 -3.17
N ARG A 111 -19.49 -10.39 -2.46
CA ARG A 111 -18.16 -10.11 -3.00
C ARG A 111 -17.19 -11.23 -2.64
N ARG A 112 -16.29 -11.54 -3.56
CA ARG A 112 -15.15 -12.41 -3.28
C ARG A 112 -13.93 -11.54 -3.01
N ILE A 113 -13.39 -11.64 -1.80
CA ILE A 113 -12.34 -10.73 -1.33
C ILE A 113 -11.12 -11.48 -0.80
N CYS A 114 -9.97 -10.82 -0.89
CA CYS A 114 -8.77 -11.15 -0.16
C CYS A 114 -8.50 -10.06 0.88
N CYS A 115 -8.08 -10.46 2.08
CA CYS A 115 -7.67 -9.51 3.12
C CYS A 115 -6.25 -9.81 3.58
N LEU A 116 -5.40 -8.79 3.62
CA LEU A 116 -4.02 -8.88 4.10
C LEU A 116 -3.55 -7.52 4.62
N SER A 117 -2.45 -7.51 5.36
CA SER A 117 -1.80 -6.27 5.79
C SER A 117 -0.42 -6.12 5.16
N MET A 118 -0.13 -4.92 4.67
CA MET A 118 1.20 -4.44 4.26
C MET A 118 1.73 -3.38 5.24
N GLY A 119 1.40 -3.58 6.55
CA GLY A 119 1.59 -2.60 7.61
C GLY A 119 0.35 -1.72 7.86
N ASN A 120 -0.65 -1.83 7.00
CA ASN A 120 -2.01 -1.31 7.13
C ASN A 120 -2.99 -2.31 6.49
N PRO A 121 -4.28 -2.33 6.92
CA PRO A 121 -5.28 -3.27 6.42
C PRO A 121 -5.63 -3.02 4.95
N HIS A 122 -5.66 -4.08 4.16
CA HIS A 122 -6.10 -4.07 2.76
C HIS A 122 -7.18 -5.11 2.52
N MET A 123 -8.21 -4.72 1.78
CA MET A 123 -9.15 -5.59 1.09
C MET A 123 -8.92 -5.48 -0.41
N VAL A 124 -8.76 -6.62 -1.08
CA VAL A 124 -8.58 -6.70 -2.53
C VAL A 124 -9.70 -7.54 -3.13
N GLN A 125 -10.37 -7.00 -4.13
CA GLN A 125 -11.35 -7.71 -4.96
C GLN A 125 -10.89 -7.70 -6.41
N PHE A 126 -10.81 -8.88 -7.04
CA PHE A 126 -10.60 -8.98 -8.48
C PHE A 126 -11.94 -8.90 -9.21
N VAL A 127 -11.99 -8.09 -10.26
CA VAL A 127 -13.19 -7.83 -11.08
C VAL A 127 -12.84 -7.88 -12.56
N ASP A 128 -13.81 -8.21 -13.40
CA ASP A 128 -13.60 -8.27 -14.86
C ASP A 128 -13.49 -6.87 -15.48
N ASP A 129 -14.20 -5.88 -14.93
CA ASP A 129 -14.24 -4.53 -15.47
C ASP A 129 -14.26 -3.47 -14.37
N LEU A 130 -13.15 -2.74 -14.24
CA LEU A 130 -13.00 -1.64 -13.27
C LEU A 130 -13.92 -0.45 -13.56
N ALA A 131 -14.38 -0.26 -14.81
CA ALA A 131 -15.24 0.86 -15.16
C ALA A 131 -16.65 0.71 -14.56
N ARG A 132 -17.06 -0.51 -14.20
CA ARG A 132 -18.33 -0.78 -13.53
C ARG A 132 -18.31 -0.50 -12.03
N ILE A 133 -17.14 -0.24 -11.47
CA ILE A 133 -17.01 0.03 -10.03
C ILE A 133 -17.19 1.52 -9.78
N HIS A 134 -18.32 1.87 -9.16
CA HIS A 134 -18.57 3.23 -8.66
C HIS A 134 -17.85 3.41 -7.32
N LEU A 135 -16.52 3.60 -7.37
CA LEU A 135 -15.65 3.54 -6.22
C LEU A 135 -15.98 4.63 -5.18
N GLU A 136 -16.42 5.81 -5.63
CA GLU A 136 -16.91 6.90 -4.79
C GLU A 136 -18.14 6.51 -3.94
N ASN A 137 -18.89 5.51 -4.37
CA ASN A 137 -20.07 5.03 -3.66
C ASN A 137 -19.74 3.82 -2.77
N VAL A 138 -19.00 2.84 -3.32
CA VAL A 138 -18.74 1.58 -2.62
C VAL A 138 -17.55 1.69 -1.67
N GLY A 139 -16.57 2.52 -1.99
CA GLY A 139 -15.36 2.71 -1.19
C GLY A 139 -15.62 3.12 0.25
N PRO A 140 -16.38 4.20 0.52
CA PRO A 140 -16.73 4.61 1.89
C PRO A 140 -17.49 3.55 2.67
N GLN A 141 -18.37 2.79 2.01
CA GLN A 141 -19.14 1.72 2.65
C GLN A 141 -18.25 0.56 3.07
N ILE A 142 -17.30 0.16 2.22
CA ILE A 142 -16.33 -0.91 2.55
C ILE A 142 -15.36 -0.43 3.62
N GLU A 143 -14.80 0.78 3.47
CA GLU A 143 -13.84 1.34 4.42
C GLU A 143 -14.35 1.30 5.86
N THR A 144 -15.64 1.62 6.06
CA THR A 144 -16.26 1.77 7.38
C THR A 144 -17.13 0.60 7.80
N ASP A 145 -17.15 -0.49 7.03
CA ASP A 145 -17.95 -1.67 7.35
C ASP A 145 -17.49 -2.29 8.69
N PRO A 146 -18.42 -2.72 9.55
CA PRO A 146 -18.12 -3.39 10.82
C PRO A 146 -17.22 -4.63 10.71
N LEU A 147 -17.10 -5.21 9.51
CA LEU A 147 -16.16 -6.28 9.19
C LEU A 147 -14.71 -5.84 9.43
N PHE A 148 -14.41 -4.54 9.26
CA PHE A 148 -13.09 -3.93 9.38
C PHE A 148 -13.05 -2.93 10.56
N PRO A 149 -12.81 -3.38 11.81
CA PRO A 149 -12.91 -2.53 13.01
C PRO A 149 -11.91 -1.36 13.01
N GLU A 150 -10.79 -1.47 12.30
CA GLU A 150 -9.80 -0.41 12.15
C GLU A 150 -9.89 0.28 10.78
N ARG A 151 -11.04 0.12 10.08
CA ARG A 151 -11.21 0.50 8.68
C ARG A 151 -10.25 -0.24 7.74
N VAL A 152 -10.41 -0.07 6.45
CA VAL A 152 -9.62 -0.79 5.43
C VAL A 152 -9.37 0.08 4.21
N THR A 153 -8.24 -0.12 3.56
CA THR A 153 -8.00 0.34 2.18
C THR A 153 -8.59 -0.69 1.23
N ALA A 154 -9.57 -0.28 0.40
CA ALA A 154 -10.26 -1.15 -0.53
C ALA A 154 -9.69 -1.00 -1.96
N SER A 155 -9.16 -2.10 -2.49
CA SER A 155 -8.61 -2.17 -3.84
C SER A 155 -9.47 -3.04 -4.74
N PHE A 156 -9.83 -2.52 -5.92
CA PHE A 156 -10.46 -3.28 -6.99
C PHE A 156 -9.44 -3.45 -8.12
N ALA A 157 -9.22 -4.68 -8.56
CA ALA A 157 -8.16 -5.00 -9.50
C ALA A 157 -8.67 -5.88 -10.65
N THR A 158 -8.04 -5.74 -11.81
CA THR A 158 -8.26 -6.58 -13.01
C THR A 158 -6.92 -7.08 -13.51
N ILE A 159 -6.85 -8.35 -13.86
CA ILE A 159 -5.68 -8.93 -14.51
C ILE A 159 -5.77 -8.60 -16.00
N LEU A 160 -4.85 -7.76 -16.49
CA LEU A 160 -4.77 -7.42 -17.92
C LEU A 160 -4.06 -8.51 -18.71
N GLU A 161 -2.94 -8.98 -18.17
CA GLU A 161 -2.10 -10.06 -18.69
C GLU A 161 -1.44 -10.75 -17.51
N ARG A 162 -0.81 -11.90 -17.75
CA ARG A 162 -0.02 -12.56 -16.70
C ARG A 162 1.01 -11.59 -16.14
N ASN A 163 0.98 -11.38 -14.82
CA ASN A 163 1.86 -10.45 -14.09
C ASN A 163 1.65 -8.94 -14.42
N ILE A 164 0.52 -8.58 -15.05
CA ILE A 164 0.12 -7.18 -15.25
C ILE A 164 -1.27 -6.95 -14.66
N ILE A 165 -1.35 -6.13 -13.64
CA ILE A 165 -2.56 -5.79 -12.91
C ILE A 165 -2.90 -4.32 -13.16
N LYS A 166 -4.17 -4.02 -13.41
CA LYS A 166 -4.73 -2.67 -13.32
C LYS A 166 -5.63 -2.58 -12.11
N MET A 167 -5.57 -1.48 -11.36
CA MET A 167 -6.38 -1.33 -10.16
C MET A 167 -6.89 0.10 -9.97
N ARG A 168 -7.93 0.22 -9.15
CA ARG A 168 -8.39 1.46 -8.51
C ARG A 168 -8.43 1.23 -7.01
N VAL A 169 -8.16 2.24 -6.22
CA VAL A 169 -8.04 2.12 -4.77
C VAL A 169 -8.77 3.24 -4.05
N TRP A 170 -9.50 2.85 -3.01
CA TRP A 170 -10.04 3.74 -1.99
C TRP A 170 -9.19 3.60 -0.74
N GLU A 171 -8.35 4.60 -0.47
CA GLU A 171 -7.44 4.58 0.68
C GLU A 171 -8.15 4.99 1.96
N ARG A 172 -7.90 4.25 3.02
CA ARG A 172 -8.43 4.47 4.36
C ARG A 172 -8.17 5.91 4.82
N GLY A 173 -9.25 6.68 5.10
CA GLY A 173 -9.19 8.05 5.59
C GLY A 173 -8.85 9.12 4.54
N ILE A 174 -8.67 8.73 3.26
CA ILE A 174 -8.27 9.66 2.20
C ILE A 174 -9.32 9.68 1.07
N GLY A 175 -9.74 8.51 0.59
CA GLY A 175 -10.60 8.36 -0.56
C GLY A 175 -9.91 7.73 -1.76
N GLU A 176 -10.45 7.92 -2.98
CA GLU A 176 -9.82 7.43 -4.20
C GLU A 176 -8.52 8.18 -4.48
N THR A 177 -7.43 7.42 -4.75
CA THR A 177 -6.11 7.98 -5.06
C THR A 177 -5.53 7.33 -6.31
N GLU A 178 -4.64 8.06 -7.00
CA GLU A 178 -3.94 7.61 -8.22
C GLU A 178 -2.60 6.93 -7.92
N ALA A 179 -2.21 6.82 -6.64
CA ALA A 179 -0.94 6.22 -6.25
C ALA A 179 -0.99 5.65 -4.83
N CYS A 180 -1.06 4.33 -4.70
CA CYS A 180 -1.03 3.61 -3.43
C CYS A 180 -0.03 2.45 -3.47
N GLY A 181 1.18 2.65 -2.92
CA GLY A 181 2.24 1.64 -2.94
C GLY A 181 1.89 0.38 -2.16
N THR A 182 1.30 0.52 -0.96
CA THR A 182 0.85 -0.63 -0.15
C THR A 182 -0.31 -1.37 -0.79
N GLY A 183 -1.25 -0.63 -1.43
CA GLY A 183 -2.35 -1.21 -2.19
C GLY A 183 -1.87 -2.00 -3.41
N ALA A 184 -0.87 -1.48 -4.14
CA ALA A 184 -0.24 -2.20 -5.25
C ALA A 184 0.43 -3.50 -4.78
N CYS A 185 1.16 -3.47 -3.67
CA CYS A 185 1.74 -4.68 -3.07
C CYS A 185 0.65 -5.67 -2.64
N ALA A 186 -0.42 -5.18 -1.99
CA ALA A 186 -1.53 -6.03 -1.56
C ALA A 186 -2.23 -6.70 -2.75
N ALA A 187 -2.47 -5.98 -3.84
CA ALA A 187 -3.06 -6.54 -5.07
C ALA A 187 -2.16 -7.60 -5.71
N ALA A 188 -0.84 -7.33 -5.80
CA ALA A 188 0.12 -8.30 -6.33
C ALA A 188 0.18 -9.57 -5.48
N VAL A 189 0.24 -9.43 -4.15
CA VAL A 189 0.24 -10.56 -3.21
C VAL A 189 -1.05 -11.36 -3.33
N ALA A 190 -2.21 -10.71 -3.33
CA ALA A 190 -3.51 -11.38 -3.49
C ALA A 190 -3.59 -12.15 -4.83
N ALA A 191 -3.09 -11.55 -5.92
CA ALA A 191 -3.05 -12.20 -7.24
C ALA A 191 -2.19 -13.46 -7.24
N VAL A 192 -1.03 -13.43 -6.59
CA VAL A 192 -0.15 -14.62 -6.46
C VAL A 192 -0.83 -15.69 -5.62
N GLU A 193 -1.42 -15.34 -4.49
CA GLU A 193 -2.09 -16.30 -3.61
C GLU A 193 -3.32 -16.97 -4.27
N MET A 194 -3.97 -16.27 -5.21
CA MET A 194 -5.06 -16.80 -6.03
C MET A 194 -4.58 -17.53 -7.29
N GLY A 195 -3.26 -17.57 -7.57
CA GLY A 195 -2.71 -18.18 -8.79
C GLY A 195 -2.96 -17.38 -10.08
N LEU A 196 -3.35 -16.11 -9.96
CA LEU A 196 -3.60 -15.19 -11.08
C LEU A 196 -2.31 -14.60 -11.64
N CYS A 197 -1.28 -14.48 -10.81
CA CYS A 197 0.08 -14.07 -11.18
C CYS A 197 1.10 -15.09 -10.71
N ASP A 198 2.30 -15.05 -11.30
CA ASP A 198 3.40 -15.94 -10.95
C ASP A 198 4.10 -15.47 -9.68
N ARG A 199 4.54 -16.44 -8.86
CA ARG A 199 5.40 -16.16 -7.71
C ARG A 199 6.85 -15.93 -8.17
N ASP A 200 7.59 -15.15 -7.40
CA ASP A 200 9.03 -14.86 -7.61
C ASP A 200 9.33 -14.21 -8.98
N THR A 201 8.39 -13.40 -9.48
CA THR A 201 8.57 -12.60 -10.69
C THR A 201 8.16 -11.15 -10.46
N ASP A 202 8.56 -10.26 -11.37
CA ASP A 202 8.11 -8.88 -11.36
C ASP A 202 6.63 -8.80 -11.77
N ILE A 203 5.82 -8.13 -10.96
CA ILE A 203 4.42 -7.86 -11.24
C ILE A 203 4.23 -6.36 -11.41
N SER A 204 3.74 -5.96 -12.58
CA SER A 204 3.41 -4.57 -12.88
C SER A 204 2.00 -4.26 -12.38
N VAL A 205 1.87 -3.29 -11.49
CA VAL A 205 0.57 -2.79 -11.02
C VAL A 205 0.39 -1.36 -11.49
N ARG A 206 -0.71 -1.10 -12.21
CA ARG A 206 -1.07 0.20 -12.77
C ARG A 206 -2.30 0.74 -12.04
N LEU A 207 -2.21 1.95 -11.54
CA LEU A 207 -3.31 2.71 -10.98
C LEU A 207 -3.84 3.72 -11.99
#